data_740f7de58ce3b451fb310927cf290de2
#
_entry.id   740f7de58ce3b451fb310927cf290de2
#
_cell.length_a   1.000
_cell.length_b   1.000
_cell.length_c   1.000
_cell.angle_alpha   90.00
_cell.angle_beta   90.00
_cell.angle_gamma   90.00
#
_symmetry.space_group_name_H-M   'P 1'
#
loop_
_entity.id
_entity.type
_entity.pdbx_description
1 polymer ?
#
loop_
_entity_poly.entity_id
_entity_poly.type
_entity_poly.pdbx_seq_one_letter_code
_entity_poly.pdbx_strand_id
1 'polypeptide(L)'
;MKPAKILGLIIAVIQLASVLAFVASMYTVTAVLSSSLSGEGMALEMTVDEYTGVGTLKLELYPINPGFLSTDLSVELILLADGEDIASDSSSVSLAAGSQETLSLDLTVDAADMEQIITEDLETSLEVTFSLRTLYDLIGISNKIEFQGGVG
;
A
#
# COMPACT_ATOMS: atom_id res chain seq x y z
N MET A 1 -41.38 29.43 10.21
CA MET A 1 -40.76 28.23 10.75
C MET A 1 -40.08 28.57 12.08
N LYS A 2 -40.29 27.82 13.10
CA LYS A 2 -39.65 28.07 14.40
C LYS A 2 -38.13 27.82 14.27
N PRO A 3 -37.27 28.64 14.85
CA PRO A 3 -35.79 28.49 14.70
C PRO A 3 -35.28 27.12 15.17
N ALA A 4 -35.92 26.51 16.15
CA ALA A 4 -35.56 25.16 16.61
C ALA A 4 -35.75 24.06 15.54
N LYS A 5 -36.75 24.21 14.68
CA LYS A 5 -37.01 23.28 13.56
C LYS A 5 -35.95 23.43 12.46
N ILE A 6 -35.53 24.66 12.21
CA ILE A 6 -34.48 24.94 11.22
C ILE A 6 -33.16 24.36 11.70
N LEU A 7 -32.81 24.55 12.96
CA LEU A 7 -31.60 24.01 13.56
C LEU A 7 -31.60 22.48 13.52
N GLY A 8 -32.73 21.82 13.85
CA GLY A 8 -32.86 20.38 13.78
C GLY A 8 -32.68 19.84 12.36
N LEU A 9 -33.23 20.55 11.36
CA LEU A 9 -33.05 20.19 9.95
C LEU A 9 -31.58 20.30 9.50
N ILE A 10 -30.89 21.37 9.90
CA ILE A 10 -29.47 21.56 9.58
C ILE A 10 -28.62 20.43 10.19
N ILE A 11 -28.85 20.09 11.45
CA ILE A 11 -28.13 18.99 12.12
C ILE A 11 -28.40 17.66 11.40
N ALA A 12 -29.63 17.37 11.01
CA ALA A 12 -29.97 16.13 10.29
C ALA A 12 -29.27 16.07 8.93
N VAL A 13 -29.21 17.17 8.19
CA VAL A 13 -28.49 17.23 6.89
C VAL A 13 -26.99 17.01 7.08
N ILE A 14 -26.38 17.61 8.09
CA ILE A 14 -24.95 17.41 8.38
C ILE A 14 -24.68 15.96 8.75
N GLN A 15 -25.51 15.34 9.57
CA GLN A 15 -25.35 13.93 9.96
C GLN A 15 -25.49 13.01 8.75
N LEU A 16 -26.48 13.24 7.89
CA LEU A 16 -26.66 12.46 6.68
C LEU A 16 -25.45 12.59 5.73
N ALA A 17 -24.97 13.82 5.51
CA ALA A 17 -23.79 14.07 4.69
C ALA A 17 -22.56 13.36 5.25
N SER A 18 -22.37 13.36 6.58
CA SER A 18 -21.26 12.70 7.24
C SER A 18 -21.30 11.17 7.06
N VAL A 19 -22.48 10.57 7.18
CA VAL A 19 -22.67 9.13 6.96
C VAL A 19 -22.39 8.75 5.51
N LEU A 20 -22.89 9.53 4.55
CA LEU A 20 -22.65 9.29 3.14
C LEU A 20 -21.16 9.42 2.79
N ALA A 21 -20.47 10.43 3.33
CA ALA A 21 -19.04 10.61 3.14
C ALA A 21 -18.24 9.44 3.72
N PHE A 22 -18.62 8.95 4.89
CA PHE A 22 -17.98 7.78 5.52
C PHE A 22 -18.16 6.52 4.65
N VAL A 23 -19.38 6.23 4.21
CA VAL A 23 -19.65 5.07 3.35
C VAL A 23 -18.88 5.15 2.02
N ALA A 24 -18.85 6.32 1.38
CA ALA A 24 -18.09 6.52 0.16
C ALA A 24 -16.60 6.33 0.36
N SER A 25 -16.07 6.78 1.51
CA SER A 25 -14.65 6.59 1.87
C SER A 25 -14.31 5.13 2.08
N MET A 26 -15.13 4.39 2.81
CA MET A 26 -14.94 2.95 3.05
C MET A 26 -14.99 2.17 1.74
N TYR A 27 -15.93 2.50 0.86
CA TYR A 27 -16.01 1.89 -0.46
C TYR A 27 -14.75 2.17 -1.29
N THR A 28 -14.29 3.41 -1.34
CA THR A 28 -13.11 3.83 -2.08
C THR A 28 -11.86 3.10 -1.59
N VAL A 29 -11.64 3.07 -0.28
CA VAL A 29 -10.49 2.39 0.34
C VAL A 29 -10.50 0.89 0.02
N THR A 30 -11.65 0.24 0.18
CA THR A 30 -11.79 -1.19 -0.10
C THR A 30 -11.55 -1.50 -1.58
N ALA A 31 -12.08 -0.69 -2.47
CA ALA A 31 -11.94 -0.87 -3.92
C ALA A 31 -10.48 -0.68 -4.37
N VAL A 32 -9.79 0.35 -3.89
CA VAL A 32 -8.38 0.59 -4.20
C VAL A 32 -7.51 -0.54 -3.66
N LEU A 33 -7.74 -0.96 -2.42
CA LEU A 33 -6.99 -2.05 -1.80
C LEU A 33 -7.18 -3.37 -2.57
N SER A 34 -8.41 -3.69 -2.94
CA SER A 34 -8.71 -4.89 -3.73
C SER A 34 -8.04 -4.87 -5.09
N SER A 35 -8.04 -3.73 -5.78
CA SER A 35 -7.38 -3.58 -7.08
C SER A 35 -5.86 -3.73 -6.99
N SER A 36 -5.27 -3.22 -5.91
CA SER A 36 -3.83 -3.28 -5.67
C SER A 36 -3.34 -4.69 -5.33
N LEU A 37 -4.19 -5.49 -4.68
CA LEU A 37 -3.85 -6.85 -4.25
C LEU A 37 -4.25 -7.94 -5.25
N SER A 38 -5.00 -7.60 -6.29
CA SER A 38 -5.35 -8.57 -7.34
C SER A 38 -4.14 -8.93 -8.19
N GLY A 39 -4.11 -10.16 -8.70
CA GLY A 39 -3.01 -10.64 -9.54
C GLY A 39 -2.76 -9.83 -10.80
N GLU A 40 -3.75 -9.10 -11.29
CA GLU A 40 -3.63 -8.17 -12.42
C GLU A 40 -3.12 -6.77 -12.01
N GLY A 41 -3.23 -6.45 -10.71
CA GLY A 41 -2.82 -5.16 -10.16
C GLY A 41 -1.40 -5.15 -9.57
N MET A 42 -0.66 -6.25 -9.66
CA MET A 42 0.65 -6.38 -9.04
C MET A 42 1.61 -7.19 -9.93
N ALA A 43 2.83 -6.70 -10.10
CA ALA A 43 3.92 -7.43 -10.74
C ALA A 43 5.14 -7.45 -9.81
N LEU A 44 5.68 -8.63 -9.57
CA LEU A 44 6.86 -8.84 -8.75
C LEU A 44 7.95 -9.48 -9.59
N GLU A 45 9.11 -8.85 -9.66
CA GLU A 45 10.28 -9.36 -10.37
C GLU A 45 11.47 -9.39 -9.44
N MET A 46 12.18 -10.52 -9.42
CA MET A 46 13.41 -10.69 -8.67
C MET A 46 14.54 -11.08 -9.63
N THR A 47 15.63 -10.33 -9.59
CA THR A 47 16.81 -10.58 -10.41
C THR A 47 18.06 -10.58 -9.55
N VAL A 48 19.03 -11.41 -9.93
CA VAL A 48 20.36 -11.42 -9.33
C VAL A 48 21.38 -11.25 -10.46
N ASP A 49 22.25 -10.24 -10.32
CA ASP A 49 23.33 -10.03 -11.25
C ASP A 49 24.45 -11.05 -11.00
N GLU A 50 24.69 -11.91 -11.96
CA GLU A 50 25.68 -12.99 -11.85
C GLU A 50 27.13 -12.46 -11.75
N TYR A 51 27.39 -11.25 -12.22
CA TYR A 51 28.73 -10.66 -12.20
C TYR A 51 29.04 -9.91 -10.91
N THR A 52 28.06 -9.20 -10.37
CA THR A 52 28.22 -8.37 -9.17
C THR A 52 27.72 -9.05 -7.90
N GLY A 53 26.84 -10.05 -8.02
CA GLY A 53 26.18 -10.70 -6.89
C GLY A 53 25.07 -9.85 -6.25
N VAL A 54 24.73 -8.71 -6.83
CA VAL A 54 23.68 -7.82 -6.33
C VAL A 54 22.30 -8.38 -6.66
N GLY A 55 21.44 -8.47 -5.64
CA GLY A 55 20.02 -8.83 -5.81
C GLY A 55 19.15 -7.60 -5.95
N THR A 56 18.18 -7.64 -6.86
CA THR A 56 17.17 -6.58 -7.05
C THR A 56 15.79 -7.18 -7.01
N LEU A 57 14.92 -6.62 -6.16
CA LEU A 57 13.52 -6.96 -6.07
C LEU A 57 12.71 -5.74 -6.54
N LYS A 58 11.94 -5.91 -7.59
CA LYS A 58 11.08 -4.86 -8.15
C LYS A 58 9.63 -5.22 -7.97
N LEU A 59 8.88 -4.34 -7.31
CA LEU A 59 7.44 -4.44 -7.16
C LEU A 59 6.76 -3.30 -7.93
N GLU A 60 5.88 -3.65 -8.83
CA GLU A 60 5.01 -2.70 -9.51
C GLU A 60 3.56 -2.95 -9.12
N LEU A 61 2.87 -1.89 -8.75
CA LEU A 61 1.45 -1.90 -8.43
C LEU A 61 0.72 -0.98 -9.41
N TYR A 62 -0.44 -1.43 -9.84
CA TYR A 62 -1.31 -0.69 -10.76
C TYR A 62 -2.66 -0.40 -10.11
N PRO A 63 -2.69 0.39 -9.03
CA PRO A 63 -3.92 0.64 -8.31
C PRO A 63 -4.91 1.44 -9.16
N ILE A 64 -6.17 1.05 -9.07
CA ILE A 64 -7.30 1.72 -9.71
C ILE A 64 -8.19 2.26 -8.60
N ASN A 65 -8.62 3.50 -8.73
CA ASN A 65 -9.61 4.09 -7.83
C ASN A 65 -10.98 4.16 -8.52
N PRO A 66 -11.82 3.12 -8.41
CA PRO A 66 -13.18 3.15 -8.96
C PRO A 66 -14.17 3.89 -8.05
N GLY A 67 -13.72 4.42 -6.93
CA GLY A 67 -14.54 5.15 -5.96
C GLY A 67 -14.86 6.58 -6.39
N PHE A 68 -15.52 7.31 -5.50
CA PHE A 68 -15.98 8.67 -5.73
C PHE A 68 -15.06 9.75 -5.15
N LEU A 69 -14.10 9.35 -4.33
CA LEU A 69 -13.19 10.25 -3.63
C LEU A 69 -11.76 9.99 -4.07
N SER A 70 -10.94 11.03 -4.08
CA SER A 70 -9.49 10.86 -4.26
C SER A 70 -8.88 10.17 -3.05
N THR A 71 -7.85 9.36 -3.29
CA THR A 71 -7.19 8.53 -2.29
C THR A 71 -5.69 8.62 -2.45
N ASP A 72 -4.97 8.70 -1.34
CA ASP A 72 -3.52 8.58 -1.33
C ASP A 72 -3.13 7.17 -0.90
N LEU A 73 -2.38 6.49 -1.74
CA LEU A 73 -1.84 5.15 -1.49
C LEU A 73 -0.35 5.26 -1.21
N SER A 74 0.09 4.76 -0.07
CA SER A 74 1.50 4.61 0.28
C SER A 74 1.83 3.14 0.48
N VAL A 75 2.97 2.70 -0.04
CA VAL A 75 3.45 1.33 0.12
C VAL A 75 4.90 1.38 0.60
N GLU A 76 5.21 0.61 1.61
CA GLU A 76 6.55 0.41 2.14
C GLU A 76 6.93 -1.05 2.04
N LEU A 77 8.12 -1.33 1.51
CA LEU A 77 8.72 -2.66 1.48
C LEU A 77 9.93 -2.69 2.40
N ILE A 78 10.02 -3.73 3.22
CA ILE A 78 11.18 -4.01 4.05
C ILE A 78 11.56 -5.47 3.86
N LEU A 79 12.80 -5.72 3.45
CA LEU A 79 13.36 -7.05 3.39
C LEU A 79 14.18 -7.30 4.64
N LEU A 80 13.86 -8.37 5.36
CA LEU A 80 14.52 -8.77 6.58
C LEU A 80 15.26 -10.09 6.36
N ALA A 81 16.43 -10.22 6.97
CA ALA A 81 17.15 -11.48 7.09
C ALA A 81 17.42 -11.72 8.57
N ASP A 82 16.95 -12.84 9.11
CA ASP A 82 16.99 -13.16 10.55
C ASP A 82 16.48 -12.04 11.47
N GLY A 83 15.45 -11.34 11.02
CA GLY A 83 14.83 -10.24 11.76
C GLY A 83 15.56 -8.89 11.66
N GLU A 84 16.64 -8.81 10.88
CA GLU A 84 17.35 -7.56 10.61
C GLU A 84 16.97 -6.97 9.26
N ASP A 85 16.72 -5.66 9.21
CA ASP A 85 16.40 -4.94 7.98
C ASP A 85 17.65 -4.85 7.10
N ILE A 86 17.60 -5.43 5.90
CA ILE A 86 18.71 -5.39 4.94
C ILE A 86 18.45 -4.48 3.74
N ALA A 87 17.19 -4.25 3.39
CA ALA A 87 16.81 -3.32 2.33
C ALA A 87 15.40 -2.82 2.58
N SER A 88 15.14 -1.58 2.21
CA SER A 88 13.81 -0.98 2.30
C SER A 88 13.60 0.06 1.20
N ASP A 89 12.36 0.21 0.78
CA ASP A 89 11.92 1.26 -0.13
C ASP A 89 10.47 1.62 0.17
N SER A 90 10.10 2.86 -0.10
CA SER A 90 8.74 3.33 0.05
C SER A 90 8.35 4.23 -1.11
N SER A 91 7.10 4.20 -1.49
CA SER A 91 6.55 5.05 -2.53
C SER A 91 5.10 5.37 -2.24
N SER A 92 4.63 6.49 -2.77
CA SER A 92 3.25 6.92 -2.63
C SER A 92 2.73 7.51 -3.93
N VAL A 93 1.42 7.40 -4.13
CA VAL A 93 0.73 7.94 -5.29
C VAL A 93 -0.64 8.45 -4.89
N SER A 94 -1.06 9.55 -5.50
CA SER A 94 -2.41 10.09 -5.35
C SER A 94 -3.30 9.61 -6.48
N LEU A 95 -4.42 9.00 -6.13
CA LEU A 95 -5.40 8.45 -7.06
C LEU A 95 -6.64 9.33 -7.06
N ALA A 96 -6.86 10.08 -8.13
CA ALA A 96 -8.13 10.78 -8.33
C ALA A 96 -9.25 9.76 -8.57
N ALA A 97 -10.49 10.14 -8.27
CA ALA A 97 -11.65 9.29 -8.54
C ALA A 97 -11.69 8.86 -10.01
N GLY A 98 -11.80 7.56 -10.26
CA GLY A 98 -11.83 6.97 -11.60
C GLY A 98 -10.47 6.86 -12.29
N SER A 99 -9.36 7.16 -11.62
CA SER A 99 -8.02 7.10 -12.22
C SER A 99 -7.29 5.79 -11.90
N GLN A 100 -6.31 5.48 -12.74
CA GLN A 100 -5.33 4.43 -12.53
C GLN A 100 -3.93 5.03 -12.59
N GLU A 101 -3.08 4.63 -11.63
CA GLU A 101 -1.69 5.08 -11.55
C GLU A 101 -0.77 3.87 -11.42
N THR A 102 0.52 4.09 -11.63
CA THR A 102 1.56 3.08 -11.43
C THR A 102 2.42 3.46 -10.24
N LEU A 103 2.61 2.53 -9.30
CA LEU A 103 3.48 2.69 -8.15
C LEU A 103 4.58 1.63 -8.24
N SER A 104 5.84 2.06 -8.24
CA SER A 104 7.01 1.20 -8.35
C SER A 104 7.88 1.29 -7.11
N LEU A 105 8.34 0.14 -6.64
CA LEU A 105 9.26 -0.02 -5.52
C LEU A 105 10.42 -0.91 -5.93
N ASP A 106 11.64 -0.49 -5.64
CA ASP A 106 12.85 -1.24 -5.94
C ASP A 106 13.66 -1.48 -4.66
N LEU A 107 13.90 -2.73 -4.33
CA LEU A 107 14.84 -3.12 -3.28
C LEU A 107 16.13 -3.61 -3.91
N THR A 108 17.25 -3.08 -3.44
CA THR A 108 18.58 -3.52 -3.85
C THR A 108 19.29 -4.12 -2.65
N VAL A 109 19.71 -5.37 -2.76
CA VAL A 109 20.46 -6.10 -1.76
C VAL A 109 21.89 -6.22 -2.27
N ASP A 110 22.86 -5.71 -1.52
CA ASP A 110 24.26 -5.75 -1.95
C ASP A 110 24.82 -7.18 -1.99
N ALA A 111 25.95 -7.36 -2.65
CA ALA A 111 26.54 -8.67 -2.85
C ALA A 111 26.94 -9.36 -1.54
N ALA A 112 27.38 -8.59 -0.55
CA ALA A 112 27.77 -9.13 0.76
C ALA A 112 26.56 -9.71 1.51
N ASP A 113 25.44 -8.99 1.52
CA ASP A 113 24.20 -9.46 2.15
C ASP A 113 23.62 -10.66 1.39
N MET A 114 23.65 -10.64 0.06
CA MET A 114 23.22 -11.78 -0.76
C MET A 114 24.05 -13.03 -0.49
N GLU A 115 25.35 -12.90 -0.41
CA GLU A 115 26.25 -14.01 -0.09
C GLU A 115 25.95 -14.58 1.30
N GLN A 116 25.75 -13.73 2.28
CA GLN A 116 25.41 -14.13 3.64
C GLN A 116 24.07 -14.88 3.71
N ILE A 117 23.05 -14.39 3.03
CA ILE A 117 21.74 -15.05 2.96
C ILE A 117 21.86 -16.47 2.38
N ILE A 118 22.65 -16.62 1.31
CA ILE A 118 22.80 -17.89 0.60
C ILE A 118 23.68 -18.87 1.38
N THR A 119 24.83 -18.40 1.89
CA THR A 119 25.80 -19.27 2.54
C THR A 119 25.44 -19.67 3.96
N GLU A 120 24.78 -18.78 4.70
CA GLU A 120 24.35 -19.01 6.09
C GLU A 120 22.93 -19.53 6.19
N ASP A 121 22.22 -19.68 5.06
CA ASP A 121 20.82 -20.14 4.97
C ASP A 121 19.90 -19.34 5.91
N LEU A 122 20.00 -18.00 5.84
CA LEU A 122 19.22 -17.12 6.67
C LEU A 122 17.75 -17.13 6.29
N GLU A 123 16.89 -17.09 7.29
CA GLU A 123 15.45 -16.89 7.04
C GLU A 123 15.20 -15.47 6.55
N THR A 124 14.59 -15.36 5.38
CA THR A 124 14.20 -14.07 4.82
C THR A 124 12.70 -13.85 4.94
N SER A 125 12.31 -12.61 5.23
CA SER A 125 10.92 -12.19 5.21
C SER A 125 10.79 -10.85 4.49
N LEU A 126 9.67 -10.67 3.81
CA LEU A 126 9.30 -9.43 3.14
C LEU A 126 8.09 -8.83 3.85
N GLU A 127 8.25 -7.67 4.43
CA GLU A 127 7.15 -6.91 5.01
C GLU A 127 6.65 -5.87 4.01
N VAL A 128 5.36 -5.91 3.72
CA VAL A 128 4.69 -4.95 2.85
C VAL A 128 3.63 -4.21 3.66
N THR A 129 3.79 -2.92 3.79
CA THR A 129 2.83 -2.07 4.50
C THR A 129 2.08 -1.19 3.50
N PHE A 130 0.76 -1.34 3.47
CA PHE A 130 -0.13 -0.52 2.67
C PHE A 130 -0.82 0.50 3.58
N SER A 131 -0.80 1.76 3.16
CA SER A 131 -1.53 2.84 3.83
C SER A 131 -2.38 3.57 2.81
N LEU A 132 -3.66 3.68 3.10
CA LEU A 132 -4.65 4.37 2.27
C LEU A 132 -5.27 5.49 3.08
N ARG A 133 -5.33 6.69 2.50
CA ARG A 133 -5.96 7.86 3.11
C ARG A 133 -6.90 8.52 2.11
N THR A 134 -8.03 8.96 2.60
CA THR A 134 -9.05 9.68 1.83
C THR A 134 -9.71 10.76 2.69
N LEU A 135 -10.55 11.61 2.13
CA LEU A 135 -11.16 12.76 2.80
C LEU A 135 -10.14 13.67 3.48
N TYR A 136 -9.14 14.17 2.71
CA TYR A 136 -8.10 15.06 3.22
C TYR A 136 -7.36 14.48 4.44
N ASP A 137 -7.04 13.19 4.41
CA ASP A 137 -6.38 12.43 5.48
C ASP A 137 -7.23 12.23 6.75
N LEU A 138 -8.52 12.49 6.72
CA LEU A 138 -9.42 12.26 7.84
C LEU A 138 -9.74 10.79 8.08
N ILE A 139 -9.75 9.99 7.00
CA ILE A 139 -9.99 8.55 7.05
C ILE A 139 -8.82 7.83 6.43
N GLY A 140 -8.23 6.90 7.16
CA GLY A 140 -7.11 6.11 6.69
C GLY A 140 -7.14 4.69 7.22
N ILE A 141 -6.59 3.77 6.42
CA ILE A 141 -6.37 2.37 6.79
C ILE A 141 -4.91 2.06 6.52
N SER A 142 -4.27 1.40 7.46
CA SER A 142 -2.93 0.85 7.30
C SER A 142 -2.97 -0.65 7.57
N ASN A 143 -2.38 -1.43 6.67
CA ASN A 143 -2.29 -2.88 6.81
C ASN A 143 -0.89 -3.34 6.45
N LYS A 144 -0.35 -4.25 7.26
CA LYS A 144 0.96 -4.85 7.09
C LYS A 144 0.82 -6.33 6.76
N ILE A 145 1.44 -6.76 5.69
CA ILE A 145 1.48 -8.15 5.26
C ILE A 145 2.94 -8.62 5.32
N GLU A 146 3.17 -9.74 5.94
CA GLU A 146 4.48 -10.37 6.03
C GLU A 146 4.50 -11.65 5.20
N PHE A 147 5.45 -11.73 4.28
CA PHE A 147 5.71 -12.92 3.48
C PHE A 147 7.01 -13.54 3.97
N GLN A 148 6.94 -14.78 4.48
CA GLN A 148 8.13 -15.53 4.86
C GLN A 148 8.59 -16.37 3.68
N GLY A 149 9.85 -16.16 3.27
CA GLY A 149 10.52 -16.94 2.27
C GLY A 149 11.64 -17.74 2.89
N GLY A 150 11.62 -19.05 2.75
CA GLY A 150 12.77 -19.91 3.07
C GLY A 150 13.59 -20.15 1.81
N VAL A 151 14.91 -20.05 1.92
CA VAL A 151 15.83 -20.56 0.90
C VAL A 151 15.99 -22.06 1.17
N GLY A 152 15.16 -22.81 0.55
CA GLY A 152 15.20 -24.25 0.73
C GLY A 152 15.13 -25.00 -0.57
#